data_d662dd40d40861b825c37294f285ba59
#
_entry.id   d662dd40d40861b825c37294f285ba59
#
_cell.length_a   1.000
_cell.length_b   1.000
_cell.length_c   1.000
_cell.angle_alpha   90.00
_cell.angle_beta   90.00
_cell.angle_gamma   90.00
#
_symmetry.space_group_name_H-M   'P 1'
#
loop_
_entity.id
_entity.type
_entity.pdbx_description
1 polymer ?
#
loop_
_entity_poly.entity_id
_entity_poly.type
_entity_poly.pdbx_seq_one_letter_code
_entity_poly.pdbx_strand_id
1 'polypeptide(L)'
;MELSMFALAQVITEALPPFGSSAVTFYGINCAMHLRHYMSASGRPLTIDLEDMVDSGPTPRERFRDEVAQAKAFVEKLGVGTHSITSRKTEDSYNFESESKDWFYAVGGYHTWGKGTATVAAGVDGLEYALDFEYRFFDLYNWDGGKSVPLAGVTITDEFMGTFHRQGLAREFDMRGSIKRTFRWRQGEAIPEEQYELSE
;
A
#
# COMPACT_ATOMS: atom_id res chain seq x y z
N MET A 1 -32.20 20.29 9.32
CA MET A 1 -31.21 21.39 9.23
C MET A 1 -30.09 20.86 8.34
N GLU A 2 -30.10 21.22 7.06
CA GLU A 2 -29.01 20.83 6.15
C GLU A 2 -27.77 21.67 6.49
N LEU A 3 -26.73 21.03 6.99
CA LEU A 3 -25.42 21.67 7.09
C LEU A 3 -24.92 21.96 5.67
N SER A 4 -24.42 23.16 5.43
CA SER A 4 -23.76 23.46 4.16
C SER A 4 -22.55 22.52 3.98
N MET A 5 -22.20 22.19 2.73
CA MET A 5 -21.03 21.35 2.43
C MET A 5 -19.76 21.89 3.11
N PHE A 6 -19.64 23.21 3.22
CA PHE A 6 -18.53 23.86 3.91
C PHE A 6 -18.51 23.56 5.41
N ALA A 7 -19.68 23.65 6.09
CA ALA A 7 -19.79 23.32 7.50
C ALA A 7 -19.51 21.84 7.78
N LEU A 8 -19.91 20.97 6.86
CA LEU A 8 -19.66 19.53 7.00
C LEU A 8 -18.19 19.18 6.70
N ALA A 9 -17.53 19.84 5.74
CA ALA A 9 -16.09 19.74 5.53
C ALA A 9 -15.31 20.17 6.78
N GLN A 10 -15.76 21.24 7.42
CA GLN A 10 -15.18 21.73 8.67
C GLN A 10 -15.37 20.72 9.81
N VAL A 11 -16.55 20.12 9.96
CA VAL A 11 -16.83 19.06 10.93
C VAL A 11 -15.93 17.84 10.68
N ILE A 12 -15.76 17.41 9.43
CA ILE A 12 -14.86 16.31 9.08
C ILE A 12 -13.41 16.69 9.40
N THR A 13 -12.98 17.90 9.07
CA THR A 13 -11.61 18.38 9.34
C THR A 13 -11.35 18.56 10.83
N GLU A 14 -12.34 19.02 11.59
CA GLU A 14 -12.26 19.16 13.06
C GLU A 14 -12.40 17.84 13.80
N ALA A 15 -13.14 16.87 13.22
CA ALA A 15 -13.22 15.49 13.73
C ALA A 15 -11.93 14.67 13.45
N LEU A 16 -11.02 15.22 12.64
CA LEU A 16 -9.66 14.68 12.37
C LEU A 16 -8.61 15.53 13.12
N PRO A 17 -8.51 15.46 14.44
CA PRO A 17 -7.55 16.30 15.17
C PRO A 17 -6.13 15.82 14.99
N PRO A 18 -5.17 16.67 15.33
CA PRO A 18 -3.81 16.23 15.56
C PRO A 18 -3.80 15.38 16.84
N PHE A 19 -3.71 14.07 16.71
CA PHE A 19 -3.54 13.10 17.79
C PHE A 19 -4.63 13.12 18.90
N GLY A 20 -5.57 12.17 18.86
CA GLY A 20 -6.43 11.85 19.98
C GLY A 20 -7.94 11.88 19.76
N SER A 21 -8.45 11.86 18.54
CA SER A 21 -9.89 11.83 18.29
C SER A 21 -10.45 10.43 18.09
N SER A 22 -11.78 10.38 18.17
CA SER A 22 -12.59 9.20 17.94
C SER A 22 -12.36 8.54 16.56
N ALA A 23 -11.95 9.29 15.52
CA ALA A 23 -11.67 8.71 14.19
C ALA A 23 -10.39 7.86 14.20
N VAL A 24 -9.29 8.35 14.80
CA VAL A 24 -8.06 7.56 14.99
C VAL A 24 -8.33 6.35 15.87
N THR A 25 -9.15 6.51 16.90
CA THR A 25 -9.51 5.41 17.80
C THR A 25 -10.39 4.36 17.10
N PHE A 26 -11.22 4.76 16.13
CA PHE A 26 -12.16 3.86 15.45
C PHE A 26 -11.59 3.20 14.19
N TYR A 27 -10.81 3.93 13.40
CA TYR A 27 -10.37 3.50 12.06
C TYR A 27 -8.86 3.33 11.93
N GLY A 28 -8.08 3.99 12.78
CA GLY A 28 -6.63 3.97 12.78
C GLY A 28 -5.99 5.24 12.23
N ILE A 29 -4.66 5.28 12.34
CA ILE A 29 -3.87 6.48 12.05
C ILE A 29 -3.70 6.71 10.53
N ASN A 30 -3.50 5.63 9.76
CA ASN A 30 -3.29 5.73 8.31
C ASN A 30 -4.57 6.19 7.61
N CYS A 31 -5.73 5.61 7.96
CA CYS A 31 -7.03 6.05 7.47
C CYS A 31 -7.26 7.55 7.75
N ALA A 32 -7.02 7.99 8.99
CA ALA A 32 -7.20 9.39 9.37
C ALA A 32 -6.24 10.33 8.65
N MET A 33 -4.98 9.93 8.47
CA MET A 33 -3.96 10.71 7.74
C MET A 33 -4.30 10.86 6.25
N HIS A 34 -4.74 9.79 5.58
CA HIS A 34 -5.12 9.82 4.17
C HIS A 34 -6.34 10.72 3.96
N LEU A 35 -7.37 10.59 4.79
CA LEU A 35 -8.56 11.44 4.72
C LEU A 35 -8.20 12.91 4.96
N ARG A 36 -7.35 13.20 5.96
CA ARG A 36 -6.87 14.57 6.20
C ARG A 36 -6.09 15.13 5.03
N HIS A 37 -5.25 14.29 4.39
CA HIS A 37 -4.48 14.70 3.20
C HIS A 37 -5.43 15.05 2.05
N TYR A 38 -6.47 14.24 1.81
CA TYR A 38 -7.52 14.49 0.83
C TYR A 38 -8.22 15.84 1.09
N MET A 39 -8.65 16.07 2.34
CA MET A 39 -9.34 17.31 2.76
C MET A 39 -8.43 18.54 2.75
N SER A 40 -7.10 18.37 2.72
CA SER A 40 -6.18 19.52 2.59
C SER A 40 -6.20 20.14 1.19
N ALA A 41 -6.88 19.51 0.22
CA ALA A 41 -6.97 19.91 -1.18
C ALA A 41 -5.63 20.15 -1.88
N SER A 42 -4.52 19.58 -1.33
CA SER A 42 -3.18 19.80 -1.87
C SER A 42 -2.94 19.05 -3.19
N GLY A 43 -3.52 17.87 -3.35
CA GLY A 43 -3.29 16.97 -4.47
C GLY A 43 -1.84 16.47 -4.60
N ARG A 44 -1.00 16.70 -3.59
CA ARG A 44 0.38 16.24 -3.59
C ARG A 44 0.44 14.73 -3.39
N PRO A 45 1.34 14.01 -4.07
CA PRO A 45 1.54 12.60 -3.82
C PRO A 45 1.87 12.33 -2.35
N LEU A 46 1.33 11.24 -1.81
CA LEU A 46 1.60 10.73 -0.47
C LEU A 46 2.44 9.46 -0.54
N THR A 47 3.52 9.41 0.23
CA THR A 47 4.28 8.17 0.43
C THR A 47 3.73 7.46 1.65
N ILE A 48 3.28 6.22 1.45
CA ILE A 48 2.80 5.35 2.54
C ILE A 48 3.95 4.51 3.10
N ASP A 49 3.81 4.09 4.34
CA ASP A 49 4.64 3.04 4.91
C ASP A 49 4.14 1.67 4.40
N LEU A 50 4.80 1.16 3.34
CA LEU A 50 4.41 -0.10 2.74
C LEU A 50 4.83 -1.31 3.59
N GLU A 51 5.86 -1.18 4.44
CA GLU A 51 6.25 -2.23 5.38
C GLU A 51 5.16 -2.43 6.43
N ASP A 52 4.68 -1.34 7.05
CA ASP A 52 3.55 -1.39 7.98
C ASP A 52 2.28 -1.98 7.33
N MET A 53 1.99 -1.59 6.09
CA MET A 53 0.85 -2.16 5.35
C MET A 53 1.01 -3.67 5.14
N VAL A 54 2.19 -4.13 4.72
CA VAL A 54 2.46 -5.56 4.48
C VAL A 54 2.41 -6.36 5.78
N ASP A 55 2.86 -5.79 6.88
CA ASP A 55 2.82 -6.44 8.20
C ASP A 55 1.45 -6.41 8.87
N SER A 56 0.52 -5.61 8.37
CA SER A 56 -0.80 -5.42 8.99
C SER A 56 -1.71 -6.65 8.94
N GLY A 57 -1.40 -7.65 8.10
CA GLY A 57 -2.21 -8.86 8.00
C GLY A 57 -1.61 -9.94 7.10
N PRO A 58 -2.21 -11.16 7.11
CA PRO A 58 -1.73 -12.27 6.30
C PRO A 58 -1.83 -12.01 4.80
N THR A 59 -2.93 -11.42 4.31
CA THR A 59 -3.15 -11.22 2.87
C THR A 59 -2.09 -10.32 2.21
N PRO A 60 -1.78 -9.10 2.70
CA PRO A 60 -0.74 -8.28 2.09
C PRO A 60 0.66 -8.91 2.22
N ARG A 61 0.90 -9.65 3.31
CA ARG A 61 2.15 -10.39 3.50
C ARG A 61 2.31 -11.54 2.51
N GLU A 62 1.25 -12.30 2.24
CA GLU A 62 1.25 -13.34 1.22
C GLU A 62 1.51 -12.75 -0.17
N ARG A 63 0.89 -11.61 -0.51
CA ARG A 63 1.13 -10.93 -1.79
C ARG A 63 2.58 -10.52 -1.99
N PHE A 64 3.20 -9.96 -0.97
CA PHE A 64 4.63 -9.64 -1.01
C PHE A 64 5.50 -10.89 -1.22
N ARG A 65 5.22 -11.98 -0.47
CA ARG A 65 5.93 -13.25 -0.60
C ARG A 65 5.75 -13.90 -1.97
N ASP A 66 4.54 -13.87 -2.51
CA ASP A 66 4.23 -14.39 -3.84
C ASP A 66 5.01 -13.64 -4.93
N GLU A 67 5.11 -12.32 -4.83
CA GLU A 67 5.87 -11.50 -5.77
C GLU A 67 7.38 -11.85 -5.72
N VAL A 68 7.93 -12.02 -4.52
CA VAL A 68 9.33 -12.47 -4.34
C VAL A 68 9.52 -13.89 -4.87
N ALA A 69 8.57 -14.80 -4.64
CA ALA A 69 8.65 -16.18 -5.13
C ALA A 69 8.61 -16.24 -6.67
N GLN A 70 7.78 -15.41 -7.30
CA GLN A 70 7.72 -15.28 -8.76
C GLN A 70 9.05 -14.71 -9.32
N ALA A 71 9.60 -13.68 -8.66
CA ALA A 71 10.89 -13.11 -9.02
C ALA A 71 12.00 -14.16 -8.91
N LYS A 72 12.05 -14.94 -7.81
CA LYS A 72 12.98 -16.07 -7.63
C LYS A 72 12.87 -17.06 -8.78
N ALA A 73 11.66 -17.56 -9.05
CA ALA A 73 11.42 -18.55 -10.10
C ALA A 73 11.78 -18.05 -11.51
N PHE A 74 11.71 -16.74 -11.73
CA PHE A 74 12.18 -16.11 -12.97
C PHE A 74 13.71 -16.04 -13.01
N VAL A 75 14.36 -15.59 -11.93
CA VAL A 75 15.83 -15.45 -11.83
C VAL A 75 16.54 -16.80 -12.02
N GLU A 76 15.97 -17.89 -11.50
CA GLU A 76 16.52 -19.25 -11.64
C GLU A 76 16.56 -19.77 -13.08
N LYS A 77 15.87 -19.11 -14.01
CA LYS A 77 15.90 -19.44 -15.45
C LYS A 77 16.95 -18.62 -16.22
N LEU A 78 17.58 -17.64 -15.56
CA LEU A 78 18.58 -16.79 -16.18
C LEU A 78 19.96 -17.46 -16.17
N GLY A 79 20.76 -17.13 -17.15
CA GLY A 79 22.17 -17.54 -17.18
C GLY A 79 23.05 -16.70 -16.25
N VAL A 80 24.30 -17.13 -16.05
CA VAL A 80 25.32 -16.37 -15.31
C VAL A 80 25.45 -14.95 -15.86
N GLY A 81 25.40 -13.96 -14.97
CA GLY A 81 25.46 -12.53 -15.32
C GLY A 81 24.60 -11.66 -14.43
N THR A 82 24.48 -10.40 -14.82
CA THR A 82 23.63 -9.42 -14.13
C THR A 82 22.45 -9.03 -15.02
N HIS A 83 21.25 -9.09 -14.48
CA HIS A 83 20.01 -8.93 -15.22
C HIS A 83 19.06 -7.95 -14.51
N SER A 84 18.52 -7.00 -15.24
CA SER A 84 17.41 -6.16 -14.73
C SER A 84 16.11 -6.90 -14.95
N ILE A 85 15.30 -6.98 -13.91
CA ILE A 85 13.99 -7.64 -13.94
C ILE A 85 12.88 -6.69 -13.50
N THR A 86 11.69 -6.90 -14.02
CA THR A 86 10.47 -6.22 -13.56
C THR A 86 9.26 -7.10 -13.86
N SER A 87 8.34 -7.16 -12.92
CA SER A 87 7.06 -7.83 -13.12
C SER A 87 6.01 -6.87 -13.73
N ARG A 88 4.86 -7.43 -14.09
CA ARG A 88 3.69 -6.63 -14.46
C ARG A 88 3.07 -6.02 -13.22
N LYS A 89 2.46 -4.86 -13.36
CA LYS A 89 1.54 -4.32 -12.36
C LYS A 89 0.37 -5.29 -12.18
N THR A 90 0.10 -5.68 -10.96
CA THR A 90 -1.02 -6.51 -10.58
C THR A 90 -2.01 -5.64 -9.80
N GLU A 91 -3.29 -5.70 -10.17
CA GLU A 91 -4.36 -5.10 -9.37
C GLU A 91 -4.65 -5.99 -8.17
N ASP A 92 -4.81 -5.37 -7.02
CA ASP A 92 -5.19 -6.00 -5.78
C ASP A 92 -6.09 -5.08 -4.97
N SER A 93 -6.58 -5.55 -3.84
CA SER A 93 -7.38 -4.74 -2.93
C SER A 93 -7.21 -5.23 -1.49
N TYR A 94 -7.28 -4.30 -0.56
CA TYR A 94 -7.34 -4.62 0.86
C TYR A 94 -8.80 -5.00 1.20
N ASN A 95 -9.09 -6.30 1.26
CA ASN A 95 -10.45 -6.81 1.31
C ASN A 95 -10.96 -7.17 2.71
N PHE A 96 -10.08 -7.27 3.69
CA PHE A 96 -10.42 -7.82 4.99
C PHE A 96 -10.25 -6.79 6.11
N GLU A 97 -11.36 -6.15 6.49
CA GLU A 97 -11.39 -5.26 7.66
C GLU A 97 -10.89 -5.96 8.95
N SER A 98 -11.08 -7.28 9.04
CA SER A 98 -10.62 -8.09 10.16
C SER A 98 -9.11 -8.23 10.29
N GLU A 99 -8.33 -8.01 9.22
CA GLU A 99 -6.88 -8.04 9.26
C GLU A 99 -6.31 -6.72 9.79
N SER A 100 -6.75 -5.61 9.21
CA SER A 100 -6.45 -4.27 9.71
C SER A 100 -7.54 -3.31 9.27
N LYS A 101 -8.30 -2.84 10.23
CA LYS A 101 -9.32 -1.82 9.99
C LYS A 101 -8.72 -0.52 9.44
N ASP A 102 -7.54 -0.16 9.95
CA ASP A 102 -6.81 1.04 9.53
C ASP A 102 -6.48 1.01 8.03
N TRP A 103 -5.80 -0.04 7.59
CA TRP A 103 -5.42 -0.18 6.19
C TRP A 103 -6.60 -0.48 5.26
N PHE A 104 -7.63 -1.19 5.76
CA PHE A 104 -8.85 -1.42 4.99
C PHE A 104 -9.55 -0.12 4.57
N TYR A 105 -9.57 0.88 5.48
CA TYR A 105 -10.15 2.19 5.19
C TYR A 105 -9.16 3.21 4.61
N ALA A 106 -7.85 2.95 4.73
CA ALA A 106 -6.81 3.82 4.19
C ALA A 106 -6.56 3.61 2.70
N VAL A 107 -6.70 2.36 2.23
CA VAL A 107 -6.51 1.98 0.82
C VAL A 107 -7.70 1.19 0.31
N GLY A 108 -7.98 1.27 -0.96
CA GLY A 108 -9.02 0.50 -1.63
C GLY A 108 -8.41 -0.54 -2.56
N GLY A 109 -8.71 -0.41 -3.86
CA GLY A 109 -8.00 -1.12 -4.90
C GLY A 109 -6.67 -0.45 -5.20
N TYR A 110 -5.61 -1.21 -5.34
CA TYR A 110 -4.26 -0.71 -5.56
C TYR A 110 -3.50 -1.58 -6.56
N HIS A 111 -2.31 -1.13 -6.96
CA HIS A 111 -1.43 -1.87 -7.82
C HIS A 111 -0.12 -2.16 -7.11
N THR A 112 0.39 -3.39 -7.30
CA THR A 112 1.73 -3.78 -6.85
C THR A 112 2.54 -4.39 -7.99
N TRP A 113 3.84 -4.32 -7.89
CA TRP A 113 4.80 -4.97 -8.78
C TRP A 113 6.19 -5.00 -8.16
N GLY A 114 7.01 -5.93 -8.64
CA GLY A 114 8.41 -6.02 -8.30
C GLY A 114 9.32 -5.51 -9.41
N LYS A 115 10.46 -4.95 -9.04
CA LYS A 115 11.58 -4.72 -9.93
C LYS A 115 12.89 -4.92 -9.20
N GLY A 116 13.94 -5.20 -9.92
CA GLY A 116 15.23 -5.38 -9.27
C GLY A 116 16.37 -5.67 -10.24
N THR A 117 17.52 -5.90 -9.64
CA THR A 117 18.74 -6.39 -10.33
C THR A 117 19.10 -7.75 -9.77
N ALA A 118 19.08 -8.75 -10.61
CA ALA A 118 19.49 -10.11 -10.27
C ALA A 118 20.93 -10.36 -10.73
N THR A 119 21.75 -10.95 -9.87
CA THR A 119 23.09 -11.45 -10.19
C THR A 119 23.10 -12.96 -10.05
N VAL A 120 23.48 -13.66 -11.11
CA VAL A 120 23.65 -15.11 -11.15
C VAL A 120 25.13 -15.39 -11.31
N ALA A 121 25.70 -16.11 -10.38
CA ALA A 121 27.13 -16.46 -10.38
C ALA A 121 27.33 -17.98 -10.29
N ALA A 122 28.48 -18.48 -10.84
CA ALA A 122 28.90 -19.85 -10.62
C ALA A 122 29.55 -19.95 -9.23
N GLY A 123 28.97 -20.76 -8.34
CA GLY A 123 29.56 -21.13 -7.06
C GLY A 123 30.24 -22.48 -7.11
N VAL A 124 30.73 -22.95 -5.95
CA VAL A 124 31.44 -24.25 -5.84
C VAL A 124 30.47 -25.43 -6.06
N ASP A 125 29.25 -25.31 -5.52
CA ASP A 125 28.24 -26.39 -5.49
C ASP A 125 27.03 -26.11 -6.39
N GLY A 126 27.16 -25.23 -7.39
CA GLY A 126 26.08 -24.85 -8.28
C GLY A 126 25.97 -23.33 -8.47
N LEU A 127 24.83 -22.85 -8.91
CA LEU A 127 24.62 -21.42 -9.09
C LEU A 127 24.25 -20.72 -7.76
N GLU A 128 24.78 -19.53 -7.61
CA GLU A 128 24.46 -18.61 -6.52
C GLU A 128 23.70 -17.41 -7.09
N TYR A 129 22.69 -16.99 -6.37
CA TYR A 129 21.77 -15.92 -6.78
C TYR A 129 21.77 -14.79 -5.74
N ALA A 130 21.78 -13.57 -6.23
CA ALA A 130 21.51 -12.37 -5.44
C ALA A 130 20.48 -11.52 -6.19
N LEU A 131 19.48 -11.03 -5.50
CA LEU A 131 18.43 -10.18 -6.06
C LEU A 131 18.26 -8.94 -5.18
N ASP A 132 18.71 -7.79 -5.69
CA ASP A 132 18.35 -6.49 -5.12
C ASP A 132 16.96 -6.14 -5.63
N PHE A 133 15.97 -6.25 -4.76
CA PHE A 133 14.55 -6.21 -5.10
C PHE A 133 13.88 -5.00 -4.49
N GLU A 134 13.00 -4.37 -5.27
CA GLU A 134 12.12 -3.30 -4.84
C GLU A 134 10.67 -3.70 -5.15
N TYR A 135 9.89 -4.01 -4.10
CA TYR A 135 8.44 -4.19 -4.17
C TYR A 135 7.78 -2.82 -4.13
N ARG A 136 6.87 -2.54 -5.04
CA ARG A 136 6.27 -1.23 -5.24
C ARG A 136 4.76 -1.29 -5.12
N PHE A 137 4.23 -0.20 -4.61
CA PHE A 137 2.80 0.09 -4.47
C PHE A 137 2.46 1.39 -5.20
N PHE A 138 1.29 1.42 -5.80
CA PHE A 138 0.67 2.61 -6.37
C PHE A 138 -0.84 2.52 -6.24
N ASP A 139 -1.46 3.61 -5.83
CA ASP A 139 -2.90 3.81 -5.87
C ASP A 139 -3.24 5.28 -6.11
N LEU A 140 -4.42 5.56 -6.63
CA LEU A 140 -5.02 6.88 -6.66
C LEU A 140 -6.07 6.95 -5.55
N TYR A 141 -5.79 7.73 -4.51
CA TYR A 141 -6.79 7.97 -3.47
C TYR A 141 -7.94 8.79 -4.03
N ASN A 142 -9.04 8.12 -4.31
CA ASN A 142 -10.25 8.69 -4.87
C ASN A 142 -11.51 8.12 -4.18
N TRP A 143 -12.66 8.69 -4.51
CA TRP A 143 -13.95 8.32 -3.93
C TRP A 143 -14.98 8.07 -5.04
N ASP A 144 -14.69 7.11 -5.91
CA ASP A 144 -15.48 6.84 -7.13
C ASP A 144 -16.29 5.54 -7.09
N GLY A 145 -16.33 4.83 -5.98
CA GLY A 145 -16.61 3.41 -6.01
C GLY A 145 -17.97 2.91 -5.49
N GLY A 146 -18.89 3.75 -5.09
CA GLY A 146 -20.18 3.32 -4.55
C GLY A 146 -20.10 2.62 -3.19
N LYS A 147 -18.99 2.82 -2.46
CA LYS A 147 -18.79 2.39 -1.07
C LYS A 147 -19.35 3.42 -0.08
N SER A 148 -19.48 3.02 1.15
CA SER A 148 -19.86 3.92 2.24
C SER A 148 -19.15 3.54 3.53
N VAL A 149 -18.84 4.56 4.34
CA VAL A 149 -18.19 4.39 5.65
C VAL A 149 -19.04 5.06 6.72
N PRO A 150 -19.40 4.36 7.81
CA PRO A 150 -20.06 5.00 8.95
C PRO A 150 -19.00 5.79 9.74
N LEU A 151 -19.13 7.12 9.78
CA LEU A 151 -18.28 8.01 10.57
C LEU A 151 -19.10 8.82 11.53
N ALA A 152 -18.84 8.70 12.84
CA ALA A 152 -19.52 9.46 13.89
C ALA A 152 -21.07 9.41 13.83
N GLY A 153 -21.64 8.25 13.43
CA GLY A 153 -23.11 8.08 13.31
C GLY A 153 -23.71 8.60 12.00
N VAL A 154 -22.89 9.08 11.07
CA VAL A 154 -23.30 9.51 9.72
C VAL A 154 -22.72 8.55 8.70
N THR A 155 -23.53 8.11 7.73
CA THR A 155 -23.03 7.34 6.59
C THR A 155 -22.42 8.28 5.56
N ILE A 156 -21.12 8.18 5.36
CA ILE A 156 -20.38 8.91 4.33
C ILE A 156 -20.24 8.02 3.11
N THR A 157 -20.77 8.47 1.98
CA THR A 157 -20.68 7.75 0.70
C THR A 157 -19.52 8.28 -0.15
N ASP A 158 -19.01 7.43 -1.04
CA ASP A 158 -18.01 7.84 -2.04
C ASP A 158 -18.50 9.03 -2.88
N GLU A 159 -19.77 8.99 -3.32
CA GLU A 159 -20.37 10.08 -4.08
C GLU A 159 -20.36 11.41 -3.32
N PHE A 160 -20.66 11.36 -2.02
CA PHE A 160 -20.61 12.51 -1.15
C PHE A 160 -19.21 13.08 -1.06
N MET A 161 -18.20 12.24 -0.79
CA MET A 161 -16.79 12.65 -0.72
C MET A 161 -16.26 13.14 -2.08
N GLY A 162 -16.59 12.45 -3.17
CA GLY A 162 -16.25 12.88 -4.52
C GLY A 162 -16.83 14.27 -4.87
N THR A 163 -17.95 14.67 -4.25
CA THR A 163 -18.50 16.02 -4.40
C THR A 163 -17.56 17.09 -3.81
N PHE A 164 -16.86 16.82 -2.71
CA PHE A 164 -15.84 17.76 -2.19
C PHE A 164 -14.71 17.98 -3.19
N HIS A 165 -14.24 16.92 -3.84
CA HIS A 165 -13.23 17.02 -4.90
C HIS A 165 -13.72 17.90 -6.06
N ARG A 166 -14.93 17.64 -6.58
CA ARG A 166 -15.52 18.40 -7.68
C ARG A 166 -15.75 19.89 -7.35
N GLN A 167 -15.96 20.20 -6.07
CA GLN A 167 -16.12 21.59 -5.58
C GLN A 167 -14.81 22.26 -5.17
N GLY A 168 -13.66 21.55 -5.26
CA GLY A 168 -12.37 22.09 -4.88
C GLY A 168 -12.10 22.16 -3.38
N LEU A 169 -12.97 21.55 -2.55
CA LEU A 169 -12.84 21.50 -1.09
C LEU A 169 -11.95 20.34 -0.61
N ALA A 170 -11.69 19.37 -1.48
CA ALA A 170 -10.75 18.28 -1.29
C ALA A 170 -10.06 17.96 -2.62
N ARG A 171 -9.02 17.13 -2.61
CA ARG A 171 -8.33 16.74 -3.82
C ARG A 171 -7.79 15.33 -3.76
N GLU A 172 -8.05 14.56 -4.82
CA GLU A 172 -7.46 13.26 -5.07
C GLU A 172 -5.95 13.36 -5.20
N PHE A 173 -5.26 12.30 -4.84
CA PHE A 173 -3.80 12.27 -4.85
C PHE A 173 -3.26 10.87 -5.09
N ASP A 174 -2.07 10.80 -5.71
CA ASP A 174 -1.32 9.56 -5.85
C ASP A 174 -0.81 9.08 -4.50
N MET A 175 -0.98 7.79 -4.21
CA MET A 175 -0.30 7.09 -3.13
C MET A 175 0.81 6.20 -3.68
N ARG A 176 1.96 6.20 -3.04
CA ARG A 176 3.12 5.41 -3.45
C ARG A 176 3.82 4.84 -2.23
N GLY A 177 4.39 3.65 -2.40
CA GLY A 177 5.22 3.02 -1.38
C GLY A 177 6.21 2.06 -2.01
N SER A 178 7.27 1.71 -1.30
CA SER A 178 8.17 0.65 -1.72
C SER A 178 8.90 0.00 -0.55
N ILE A 179 9.15 -1.31 -0.68
CA ILE A 179 10.00 -2.11 0.20
C ILE A 179 11.23 -2.52 -0.59
N LYS A 180 12.41 -2.29 -0.04
CA LYS A 180 13.68 -2.70 -0.68
C LYS A 180 14.34 -3.78 0.16
N ARG A 181 14.68 -4.90 -0.48
CA ARG A 181 15.35 -6.04 0.14
C ARG A 181 16.37 -6.65 -0.81
N THR A 182 17.44 -7.24 -0.24
CA THR A 182 18.36 -8.08 -0.97
C THR A 182 18.14 -9.53 -0.56
N PHE A 183 17.73 -10.35 -1.51
CA PHE A 183 17.55 -11.78 -1.34
C PHE A 183 18.75 -12.54 -1.89
N ARG A 184 19.20 -13.58 -1.17
CA ARG A 184 20.30 -14.45 -1.56
C ARG A 184 19.92 -15.90 -1.33
N TRP A 185 20.19 -16.74 -2.31
CA TRP A 185 19.95 -18.18 -2.21
C TRP A 185 20.90 -18.96 -3.14
N ARG A 186 20.99 -20.27 -2.97
CA ARG A 186 21.72 -21.18 -3.85
C ARG A 186 20.76 -21.99 -4.70
N GLN A 187 21.28 -22.57 -5.76
CA GLN A 187 20.52 -23.43 -6.65
C GLN A 187 19.86 -24.58 -5.88
N GLY A 188 18.53 -24.70 -6.01
CA GLY A 188 17.73 -25.70 -5.31
C GLY A 188 17.34 -25.36 -3.88
N GLU A 189 17.80 -24.24 -3.33
CA GLU A 189 17.46 -23.80 -1.97
C GLU A 189 16.27 -22.81 -1.97
N ALA A 190 15.58 -22.75 -0.84
CA ALA A 190 14.63 -21.68 -0.56
C ALA A 190 15.37 -20.40 -0.18
N ILE A 191 14.71 -19.25 -0.34
CA ILE A 191 15.17 -18.01 0.29
C ILE A 191 14.98 -18.16 1.81
N PRO A 192 16.03 -17.90 2.62
CA PRO A 192 15.91 -17.94 4.08
C PRO A 192 14.83 -17.00 4.63
N GLU A 193 14.07 -17.47 5.60
CA GLU A 193 12.91 -16.70 6.16
C GLU A 193 13.31 -15.35 6.75
N GLU A 194 14.48 -15.25 7.37
CA GLU A 194 15.00 -14.01 7.93
C GLU A 194 15.19 -12.89 6.89
N GLN A 195 15.28 -13.22 5.60
CA GLN A 195 15.37 -12.21 4.54
C GLN A 195 14.02 -11.58 4.17
N TYR A 196 12.91 -12.17 4.63
CA TYR A 196 11.57 -11.61 4.47
C TYR A 196 11.17 -10.69 5.63
N GLU A 197 11.91 -10.71 6.74
CA GLU A 197 11.60 -9.89 7.89
C GLU A 197 11.64 -8.41 7.53
N LEU A 198 10.57 -7.70 7.87
CA LEU A 198 10.45 -6.27 7.69
C LEU A 198 11.11 -5.58 8.89
N SER A 199 11.67 -4.41 8.69
CA SER A 199 12.37 -3.67 9.76
C SER A 199 11.37 -3.28 10.85
N GLU A 200 11.71 -3.54 12.12
CA GLU A 200 10.98 -3.00 13.26
C GLU A 200 11.08 -1.47 13.34
#